data_c6e2be9c88d26dbb348f9aa8d65397b5
#
_entry.id   c6e2be9c88d26dbb348f9aa8d65397b5
#
_cell.length_a   1.000
_cell.length_b   1.000
_cell.length_c   1.000
_cell.angle_alpha   90.00
_cell.angle_beta   90.00
_cell.angle_gamma   90.00
#
_symmetry.space_group_name_H-M   'P 1'
#
loop_
_entity.id
_entity.type
_entity.pdbx_description
1 polymer ?
#
loop_
_entity_poly.entity_id
_entity_poly.type
_entity_poly.pdbx_seq_one_letter_code
_entity_poly.pdbx_strand_id
1 'polypeptide(L)'
;MFRKTIQAFREGDEELAREAMEEYKEEVSTDCEKLVDDLIAGEVEGLEGHEFAAVVLYLRYLKRIGSHSRNIASSIVNPFHRIGYREKKEDGQETDIIPPAE
;
A
#
# COMPACT_ATOMS: atom_id res chain seq x y z
N MET A 1 1.30 1.58 9.45
CA MET A 1 1.52 0.46 8.52
C MET A 1 2.91 -0.16 8.62
N PHE A 2 3.94 0.61 8.45
CA PHE A 2 5.31 0.08 8.38
C PHE A 2 5.73 -0.66 9.65
N ARG A 3 5.47 -0.09 10.81
CA ARG A 3 5.75 -0.74 12.09
C ARG A 3 4.99 -2.05 12.28
N LYS A 4 3.71 -2.05 11.91
CA LYS A 4 2.87 -3.25 11.99
C LYS A 4 3.39 -4.36 11.08
N THR A 5 3.86 -3.99 9.90
CA THR A 5 4.44 -4.95 8.95
C THR A 5 5.70 -5.60 9.52
N ILE A 6 6.60 -4.80 10.08
CA ILE A 6 7.83 -5.31 10.69
C ILE A 6 7.52 -6.23 11.85
N GLN A 7 6.63 -5.82 12.74
CA GLN A 7 6.25 -6.61 13.91
C GLN A 7 5.56 -7.91 13.50
N ALA A 8 4.62 -7.83 12.55
CA ALA A 8 3.92 -8.99 12.03
C ALA A 8 4.89 -10.01 11.42
N PHE A 9 5.85 -9.53 10.65
CA PHE A 9 6.85 -10.39 10.02
C PHE A 9 7.74 -11.06 11.08
N ARG A 10 8.19 -10.29 12.07
CA ARG A 10 9.05 -10.79 13.14
C ARG A 10 8.36 -11.86 13.98
N GLU A 11 7.08 -11.67 14.30
CA GLU A 11 6.32 -12.53 15.20
C GLU A 11 5.47 -13.58 14.49
N GLY A 12 5.32 -13.48 13.17
CA GLY A 12 4.41 -14.33 12.42
C GLY A 12 2.95 -14.05 12.76
N ASP A 13 2.62 -12.80 13.13
CA ASP A 13 1.29 -12.41 13.56
C ASP A 13 0.41 -12.11 12.36
N GLU A 14 -0.46 -13.04 12.00
CA GLU A 14 -1.36 -12.93 10.85
C GLU A 14 -2.36 -11.80 11.00
N GLU A 15 -2.88 -11.58 12.19
CA GLU A 15 -3.86 -10.53 12.42
C GLU A 15 -3.25 -9.14 12.24
N LEU A 16 -2.06 -8.94 12.77
CA LEU A 16 -1.33 -7.69 12.59
C LEU A 16 -0.97 -7.47 11.12
N ALA A 17 -0.65 -8.54 10.39
CA ALA A 17 -0.40 -8.48 8.96
C ALA A 17 -1.65 -8.04 8.20
N ARG A 18 -2.83 -8.55 8.54
CA ARG A 18 -4.10 -8.13 7.94
C ARG A 18 -4.39 -6.66 8.20
N GLU A 19 -4.13 -6.20 9.42
CA GLU A 19 -4.27 -4.77 9.76
C GLU A 19 -3.35 -3.90 8.92
N ALA A 20 -2.11 -4.31 8.71
CA ALA A 20 -1.16 -3.56 7.89
C ALA A 20 -1.62 -3.48 6.43
N MET A 21 -2.13 -4.58 5.89
CA MET A 21 -2.67 -4.60 4.52
C MET A 21 -3.88 -3.69 4.37
N GLU A 22 -4.77 -3.67 5.35
CA GLU A 22 -5.93 -2.79 5.35
C GLU A 22 -5.53 -1.32 5.43
N GLU A 23 -4.56 -0.98 6.27
CA GLU A 23 -4.04 0.38 6.36
C GLU A 23 -3.46 0.86 5.03
N TYR A 24 -2.75 -0.02 4.32
CA TYR A 24 -2.24 0.33 3.00
C TYR A 24 -3.38 0.69 2.05
N LYS A 25 -4.41 -0.15 2.01
CA LYS A 25 -5.53 0.03 1.10
C LYS A 25 -6.32 1.30 1.42
N GLU A 26 -6.65 1.51 2.69
CA GLU A 26 -7.54 2.59 3.10
C GLU A 26 -6.84 3.93 3.25
N GLU A 27 -5.62 3.94 3.74
CA GLU A 27 -4.91 5.17 4.07
C GLU A 27 -3.80 5.50 3.07
N VAL A 28 -2.86 4.60 2.87
CA VAL A 28 -1.68 4.92 2.05
C VAL A 28 -2.04 5.07 0.58
N SER A 29 -2.70 4.08 0.00
CA SER A 29 -3.01 4.09 -1.43
C SER A 29 -4.02 5.18 -1.77
N THR A 30 -5.10 5.27 -1.01
CA THR A 30 -6.17 6.23 -1.26
C THR A 30 -5.70 7.67 -1.06
N ASP A 31 -5.00 7.94 0.03
CA ASP A 31 -4.53 9.30 0.33
C ASP A 31 -3.48 9.76 -0.68
N CYS A 32 -2.55 8.89 -1.07
CA CYS A 32 -1.55 9.24 -2.08
C CYS A 32 -2.21 9.53 -3.43
N GLU A 33 -3.18 8.74 -3.85
CA GLU A 33 -3.90 8.96 -5.11
C GLU A 33 -4.68 10.26 -5.09
N LYS A 34 -5.35 10.54 -3.99
CA LYS A 34 -6.10 11.79 -3.83
C LYS A 34 -5.19 13.01 -3.91
N LEU A 35 -4.04 12.97 -3.24
CA LEU A 35 -3.09 14.07 -3.28
C LEU A 35 -2.53 14.28 -4.68
N VAL A 36 -2.24 13.23 -5.41
CA VAL A 36 -1.77 13.34 -6.79
C VAL A 36 -2.87 13.96 -7.67
N ASP A 37 -4.10 13.52 -7.52
CA ASP A 37 -5.23 14.09 -8.29
C ASP A 37 -5.44 15.55 -7.96
N ASP A 38 -5.35 15.95 -6.70
CA ASP A 38 -5.47 17.34 -6.28
C ASP A 38 -4.36 18.21 -6.88
N LEU A 39 -3.14 17.69 -6.93
CA LEU A 39 -2.01 18.37 -7.56
C LEU A 39 -2.23 18.57 -9.06
N ILE A 40 -2.69 17.53 -9.75
CA ILE A 40 -2.96 17.60 -11.19
C ILE A 40 -4.08 18.58 -11.49
N ALA A 41 -5.09 18.62 -10.63
CA ALA A 41 -6.22 19.56 -10.78
C ALA A 41 -5.86 21.00 -10.44
N GLY A 42 -4.65 21.26 -9.92
CA GLY A 42 -4.20 22.60 -9.58
C GLY A 42 -4.80 23.15 -8.29
N GLU A 43 -5.29 22.27 -7.43
CA GLU A 43 -5.92 22.66 -6.16
C GLU A 43 -4.91 22.98 -5.05
N VAL A 44 -3.65 22.68 -5.28
CA VAL A 44 -2.57 22.98 -4.33
C VAL A 44 -1.84 24.23 -4.79
N GLU A 45 -1.92 25.28 -3.98
CA GLU A 45 -1.30 26.57 -4.29
C GLU A 45 0.14 26.62 -3.78
N GLY A 46 0.93 27.52 -4.37
CA GLY A 46 2.28 27.82 -3.90
C GLY A 46 3.37 26.91 -4.41
N LEU A 47 3.07 25.98 -5.31
CA LEU A 47 4.06 25.09 -5.91
C LEU A 47 4.46 25.57 -7.30
N GLU A 48 5.75 25.70 -7.53
CA GLU A 48 6.31 25.94 -8.86
C GLU A 48 6.49 24.62 -9.61
N GLY A 49 6.72 24.69 -10.94
CA GLY A 49 6.78 23.49 -11.78
C GLY A 49 7.72 22.40 -11.30
N HIS A 50 8.95 22.78 -10.89
CA HIS A 50 9.92 21.79 -10.37
C HIS A 50 9.53 21.22 -9.01
N GLU A 51 8.91 22.03 -8.16
CA GLU A 51 8.40 21.58 -6.86
C GLU A 51 7.22 20.64 -7.04
N PHE A 52 6.33 20.95 -7.99
CA PHE A 52 5.20 20.08 -8.33
C PHE A 52 5.68 18.69 -8.74
N ALA A 53 6.66 18.62 -9.64
CA ALA A 53 7.20 17.36 -10.09
C ALA A 53 7.84 16.56 -8.93
N ALA A 54 8.59 17.24 -8.06
CA ALA A 54 9.22 16.61 -6.91
C ALA A 54 8.19 16.03 -5.93
N VAL A 55 7.10 16.75 -5.67
CA VAL A 55 6.04 16.29 -4.77
C VAL A 55 5.33 15.07 -5.36
N VAL A 56 5.01 15.09 -6.65
CA VAL A 56 4.35 13.95 -7.31
C VAL A 56 5.24 12.70 -7.23
N LEU A 57 6.53 12.85 -7.52
CA LEU A 57 7.47 11.73 -7.40
C LEU A 57 7.59 11.22 -5.97
N TYR A 58 7.63 12.11 -5.01
CA TYR A 58 7.69 11.76 -3.60
C TYR A 58 6.47 10.93 -3.18
N LEU A 59 5.28 11.37 -3.55
CA LEU A 59 4.05 10.65 -3.26
C LEU A 59 4.02 9.27 -3.93
N ARG A 60 4.51 9.19 -5.16
CA ARG A 60 4.61 7.93 -5.87
C ARG A 60 5.55 6.95 -5.14
N TYR A 61 6.69 7.42 -4.67
CA TYR A 61 7.63 6.60 -3.91
C TYR A 61 7.07 6.16 -2.57
N LEU A 62 6.35 7.04 -1.87
CA LEU A 62 5.69 6.67 -0.62
C LEU A 62 4.66 5.55 -0.83
N LYS A 63 3.86 5.67 -1.87
CA LYS A 63 2.89 4.63 -2.23
C LYS A 63 3.60 3.32 -2.55
N ARG A 64 4.73 3.40 -3.24
CA ARG A 64 5.53 2.23 -3.61
C ARG A 64 6.11 1.53 -2.38
N ILE A 65 6.64 2.28 -1.43
CA ILE A 65 7.12 1.74 -0.15
C ILE A 65 5.97 1.05 0.58
N GLY A 66 4.81 1.69 0.65
CA GLY A 66 3.62 1.09 1.26
C GLY A 66 3.21 -0.20 0.57
N SER A 67 3.24 -0.24 -0.75
CA SER A 67 2.89 -1.43 -1.53
C SER A 67 3.86 -2.58 -1.29
N HIS A 68 5.16 -2.30 -1.22
CA HIS A 68 6.16 -3.33 -0.87
C HIS A 68 5.94 -3.85 0.55
N SER A 69 5.64 -2.97 1.50
CA SER A 69 5.33 -3.37 2.88
C SER A 69 4.08 -4.25 2.93
N ARG A 70 3.06 -3.92 2.14
CA ARG A 70 1.86 -4.73 2.02
C ARG A 70 2.18 -6.11 1.46
N ASN A 71 3.08 -6.21 0.49
CA ASN A 71 3.50 -7.50 -0.06
C ASN A 71 4.20 -8.36 0.99
N ILE A 72 5.03 -7.76 1.83
CA ILE A 72 5.65 -8.46 2.95
C ILE A 72 4.58 -8.95 3.92
N ALA A 73 3.62 -8.11 4.28
CA ALA A 73 2.52 -8.51 5.16
C ALA A 73 1.70 -9.66 4.55
N SER A 74 1.46 -9.63 3.23
CA SER A 74 0.71 -10.68 2.55
C SER A 74 1.42 -12.04 2.60
N SER A 75 2.76 -12.04 2.71
CA SER A 75 3.52 -13.28 2.83
C SER A 75 3.24 -14.04 4.11
N ILE A 76 2.70 -13.37 5.12
CA ILE A 76 2.38 -13.98 6.42
C ILE A 76 1.03 -14.70 6.36
N VAL A 77 0.07 -14.15 5.63
CA VAL A 77 -1.30 -14.68 5.58
C VAL A 77 -1.58 -15.55 4.36
N ASN A 78 -0.72 -15.50 3.35
CA ASN A 78 -0.89 -16.26 2.12
C ASN A 78 0.24 -17.28 1.93
N PRO A 79 -0.04 -18.46 1.31
CA PRO A 79 1.03 -19.33 0.87
C PRO A 79 1.89 -18.66 -0.20
N PHE A 80 3.08 -19.19 -0.42
CA PHE A 80 4.10 -18.59 -1.28
C PHE A 80 3.58 -18.15 -2.65
N HIS A 81 2.79 -18.99 -3.30
CA HIS A 81 2.26 -18.70 -4.64
C HIS A 81 1.15 -17.65 -4.64
N ARG A 82 0.72 -17.18 -3.46
CA ARG A 82 -0.33 -16.17 -3.35
C ARG A 82 0.16 -14.87 -2.70
N ILE A 83 1.45 -14.71 -2.54
CA ILE A 83 2.01 -13.46 -2.03
C ILE A 83 1.65 -12.34 -3.00
N GLY A 84 1.12 -11.23 -2.48
CA GLY A 84 0.65 -10.10 -3.28
C GLY A 84 -0.84 -10.16 -3.61
N TYR A 85 -1.50 -11.30 -3.37
CA TYR A 85 -2.94 -11.42 -3.50
C TYR A 85 -3.61 -11.14 -2.16
N ARG A 86 -4.89 -10.87 -2.20
CA ARG A 86 -5.68 -10.81 -0.98
C ARG A 86 -5.80 -12.21 -0.38
N GLU A 87 -5.96 -12.27 0.94
CA GLU A 87 -6.15 -13.53 1.62
C GLU A 87 -7.38 -14.25 1.07
N LYS A 88 -7.23 -15.56 0.81
CA LYS A 88 -8.33 -16.39 0.33
C LYS A 88 -9.38 -16.55 1.41
N LYS A 89 -10.63 -16.31 1.07
CA LYS A 89 -11.75 -16.46 2.01
C LYS A 89 -12.09 -17.92 2.26
N GLU A 90 -12.70 -18.19 3.41
CA GLU A 90 -13.09 -19.55 3.80
C GLU A 90 -14.02 -20.24 2.81
N ASP A 91 -14.84 -19.48 2.10
CA ASP A 91 -15.74 -20.03 1.08
C ASP A 91 -15.01 -20.47 -0.20
N GLY A 92 -13.70 -20.34 -0.23
CA GLY A 92 -12.89 -20.72 -1.37
C GLY A 92 -12.82 -19.71 -2.50
N GLN A 93 -13.52 -18.62 -2.39
CA GLN A 93 -13.48 -17.57 -3.41
C GLN A 93 -12.21 -16.73 -3.26
N GLU A 94 -11.58 -16.48 -4.39
CA GLU A 94 -10.42 -15.59 -4.42
C GLU A 94 -10.88 -14.15 -4.56
N THR A 95 -10.16 -13.27 -3.89
CA THR A 95 -10.32 -11.86 -4.11
C THR A 95 -9.40 -11.43 -5.26
N ASP A 96 -9.63 -10.24 -5.75
CA ASP A 96 -8.83 -9.70 -6.85
C ASP A 96 -7.35 -9.63 -6.52
N ILE A 97 -6.52 -9.74 -7.55
CA ILE A 97 -5.08 -9.54 -7.42
C ILE A 97 -4.82 -8.09 -6.99
N ILE A 98 -3.98 -7.94 -5.97
CA ILE A 98 -3.51 -6.63 -5.56
C ILE A 98 -2.30 -6.31 -6.44
N PRO A 99 -2.35 -5.21 -7.23
CA PRO A 99 -1.23 -4.90 -8.13
C PRO A 99 0.07 -4.69 -7.37
N PRO A 100 1.20 -5.20 -7.90
CA PRO A 100 2.49 -4.90 -7.29
C PRO A 100 2.84 -3.43 -7.44
N ALA A 101 3.76 -2.96 -6.60
CA ALA A 101 4.29 -1.61 -6.71
C ALA A 101 5.18 -1.51 -7.95
N GLU A 102 4.95 -0.50 -8.73
CA GLU A 102 5.79 -0.19 -9.88
C GLU A 102 6.71 0.97 -9.58
#